data_2fc99c572d07cc1b486d3f9ab3c814fe
#
_entry.id   2fc99c572d07cc1b486d3f9ab3c814fe
#
_cell.length_a   1.000
_cell.length_b   1.000
_cell.length_c   1.000
_cell.angle_alpha   90.00
_cell.angle_beta   90.00
_cell.angle_gamma   90.00
#
_symmetry.space_group_name_H-M   'P 1'
#
loop_
_entity.id
_entity.type
_entity.pdbx_description
1 polymer ?
#
loop_
_entity_poly.entity_id
_entity_poly.type
_entity_poly.pdbx_seq_one_letter_code
_entity_poly.pdbx_strand_id
1 'polypeptide(L)'
;MSQAPIAREVALDLIAAVLRRKRPLDDAIDDNPAMHQLPGRDRAFARLLVATVLRRLGQIDVLIAECLSTPLAPRAAAVHDILRLGIAQLLFLRTPPHAAVATSVDIAHSRGFMSHKGLVNAVLRRLSIEGSACIEGQDAPQLNTPDWLWRSWIRAYGEATARAIATSHLKEAPLDLTLRTDADTWCGKLQGILLPTGTLRRAAGGSLVSLPGYAEGAWWVQDAAAALPVQLFGDLAGSKVIDLCAAPGGKTAQLAAAGALVTAVDRSTRRLERLVANLQRLALPIEAVAADGLTWRPPQPVDAVLLDAPCSTTGAIRRHPDVPHLKLPDDVARLSMVQDNLLRAAIEMLRPGGMLVYCTCSLEPEEGVERIAALFAAGAPVARRAIEPGEIGVEPEWITATGELRTLPCHFSEYDGIDGFFCARLVKEG
;
A
#
# COMPACT_ATOMS: atom_id res chain seq x y z
N MET A 1 -8.52 -29.77 -19.35
CA MET A 1 -8.84 -29.44 -17.94
C MET A 1 -8.95 -27.93 -17.84
N SER A 2 -10.07 -27.40 -17.37
CA SER A 2 -10.27 -25.95 -17.23
C SER A 2 -9.27 -25.36 -16.20
N GLN A 3 -8.51 -24.35 -16.57
CA GLN A 3 -7.52 -23.68 -15.69
C GLN A 3 -8.16 -22.84 -14.57
N ALA A 4 -9.48 -22.60 -14.64
CA ALA A 4 -10.23 -21.80 -13.69
C ALA A 4 -10.20 -22.30 -12.21
N PRO A 5 -10.14 -23.61 -11.90
CA PRO A 5 -9.95 -24.10 -10.54
C PRO A 5 -8.61 -23.70 -9.95
N ILE A 6 -7.53 -23.73 -10.76
CA ILE A 6 -6.14 -23.50 -10.29
C ILE A 6 -5.96 -22.08 -9.73
N ALA A 7 -6.46 -21.03 -10.40
CA ALA A 7 -6.38 -19.66 -9.91
C ALA A 7 -7.06 -19.46 -8.54
N ARG A 8 -8.18 -20.15 -8.30
CA ARG A 8 -8.90 -20.11 -7.02
C ARG A 8 -8.18 -20.87 -5.91
N GLU A 9 -7.53 -21.97 -6.24
CA GLU A 9 -6.69 -22.71 -5.28
C GLU A 9 -5.46 -21.91 -4.88
N VAL A 10 -4.82 -21.22 -5.83
CA VAL A 10 -3.73 -20.28 -5.54
C VAL A 10 -4.22 -19.14 -4.66
N ALA A 11 -5.39 -18.57 -4.95
CA ALA A 11 -5.99 -17.53 -4.10
C ALA A 11 -6.24 -18.02 -2.67
N LEU A 12 -6.74 -19.25 -2.50
CA LEU A 12 -6.92 -19.88 -1.18
C LEU A 12 -5.59 -20.00 -0.41
N ASP A 13 -4.52 -20.42 -1.09
CA ASP A 13 -3.19 -20.55 -0.47
C ASP A 13 -2.62 -19.18 -0.05
N LEU A 14 -2.87 -18.12 -0.83
CA LEU A 14 -2.48 -16.75 -0.50
C LEU A 14 -3.30 -16.20 0.67
N ILE A 15 -4.63 -16.43 0.72
CA ILE A 15 -5.46 -16.06 1.87
C ILE A 15 -4.92 -16.73 3.14
N ALA A 16 -4.59 -18.02 3.07
CA ALA A 16 -3.98 -18.75 4.18
C ALA A 16 -2.59 -18.19 4.57
N ALA A 17 -1.80 -17.72 3.60
CA ALA A 17 -0.51 -17.08 3.87
C ALA A 17 -0.70 -15.80 4.69
N VAL A 18 -1.63 -14.94 4.32
CA VAL A 18 -1.88 -13.68 5.00
C VAL A 18 -2.56 -13.92 6.36
N LEU A 19 -3.71 -14.57 6.37
CA LEU A 19 -4.55 -14.62 7.58
C LEU A 19 -4.01 -15.55 8.67
N ARG A 20 -3.39 -16.68 8.28
CA ARG A 20 -2.91 -17.68 9.23
C ARG A 20 -1.40 -17.64 9.46
N ARG A 21 -0.61 -17.49 8.38
CA ARG A 21 0.87 -17.45 8.49
C ARG A 21 1.43 -16.04 8.67
N LYS A 22 0.57 -15.01 8.67
CA LYS A 22 0.92 -13.61 8.87
C LYS A 22 2.01 -13.10 7.92
N ARG A 23 1.97 -13.56 6.66
CA ARG A 23 2.89 -13.12 5.62
C ARG A 23 2.30 -11.97 4.83
N PRO A 24 3.07 -10.92 4.52
CA PRO A 24 2.65 -9.89 3.58
C PRO A 24 2.20 -10.48 2.24
N LEU A 25 1.14 -9.94 1.65
CA LEU A 25 0.54 -10.49 0.43
C LEU A 25 1.52 -10.48 -0.75
N ASP A 26 2.27 -9.41 -0.93
CA ASP A 26 3.24 -9.31 -2.03
C ASP A 26 4.36 -10.35 -1.88
N ASP A 27 4.89 -10.54 -0.67
CA ASP A 27 5.88 -11.61 -0.40
C ASP A 27 5.29 -13.01 -0.64
N ALA A 28 4.03 -13.22 -0.24
CA ALA A 28 3.35 -14.49 -0.46
C ALA A 28 3.11 -14.77 -1.95
N ILE A 29 2.83 -13.75 -2.75
CA ILE A 29 2.68 -13.83 -4.21
C ILE A 29 4.01 -14.17 -4.87
N ASP A 30 5.07 -13.45 -4.50
CA ASP A 30 6.41 -13.60 -5.06
C ASP A 30 7.03 -14.97 -4.76
N ASP A 31 6.72 -15.54 -3.60
CA ASP A 31 7.25 -16.84 -3.19
C ASP A 31 6.32 -18.02 -3.58
N ASN A 32 5.23 -17.78 -4.32
CA ASN A 32 4.31 -18.83 -4.74
C ASN A 32 4.58 -19.30 -6.18
N PRO A 33 5.20 -20.50 -6.38
CA PRO A 33 5.51 -20.99 -7.72
C PRO A 33 4.29 -21.18 -8.62
N ALA A 34 3.14 -21.60 -8.04
CA ALA A 34 1.92 -21.78 -8.80
C ALA A 34 1.37 -20.46 -9.32
N MET A 35 1.54 -19.35 -8.56
CA MET A 35 1.17 -18.01 -9.00
C MET A 35 1.94 -17.57 -10.26
N HIS A 36 3.25 -17.91 -10.32
CA HIS A 36 4.09 -17.58 -11.48
C HIS A 36 3.75 -18.40 -12.73
N GLN A 37 3.21 -19.61 -12.55
CA GLN A 37 2.79 -20.48 -13.66
C GLN A 37 1.42 -20.12 -14.22
N LEU A 38 0.63 -19.31 -13.52
CA LEU A 38 -0.68 -18.88 -14.02
C LEU A 38 -0.53 -17.97 -15.25
N PRO A 39 -1.41 -18.15 -16.28
CA PRO A 39 -1.57 -17.15 -17.34
C PRO A 39 -1.89 -15.76 -16.78
N GLY A 40 -1.51 -14.71 -17.47
CA GLY A 40 -1.67 -13.33 -16.99
C GLY A 40 -3.09 -12.99 -16.50
N ARG A 41 -4.13 -13.44 -17.21
CA ARG A 41 -5.53 -13.27 -16.83
C ARG A 41 -5.88 -13.99 -15.53
N ASP A 42 -5.44 -15.23 -15.38
CA ASP A 42 -5.72 -16.05 -14.20
C ASP A 42 -4.94 -15.56 -12.99
N ARG A 43 -3.72 -15.05 -13.20
CA ARG A 43 -2.91 -14.37 -12.17
C ARG A 43 -3.60 -13.11 -11.66
N ALA A 44 -4.11 -12.28 -12.57
CA ALA A 44 -4.87 -11.09 -12.21
C ALA A 44 -6.15 -11.45 -11.43
N PHE A 45 -6.85 -12.51 -11.85
CA PHE A 45 -8.04 -12.99 -11.17
C PHE A 45 -7.74 -13.53 -9.76
N ALA A 46 -6.67 -14.30 -9.59
CA ALA A 46 -6.24 -14.77 -8.27
C ALA A 46 -5.92 -13.61 -7.32
N ARG A 47 -5.19 -12.57 -7.78
CA ARG A 47 -4.93 -11.35 -7.02
C ARG A 47 -6.21 -10.62 -6.63
N LEU A 48 -7.13 -10.45 -7.58
CA LEU A 48 -8.43 -9.80 -7.36
C LEU A 48 -9.26 -10.53 -6.30
N LEU A 49 -9.31 -11.87 -6.37
CA LEU A 49 -9.98 -12.70 -5.37
C LEU A 49 -9.43 -12.49 -3.97
N VAL A 50 -8.11 -12.57 -3.82
CA VAL A 50 -7.46 -12.37 -2.51
C VAL A 50 -7.70 -10.96 -1.99
N ALA A 51 -7.46 -9.94 -2.82
CA ALA A 51 -7.67 -8.55 -2.44
C ALA A 51 -9.12 -8.28 -2.02
N THR A 52 -10.09 -8.87 -2.73
CA THR A 52 -11.53 -8.74 -2.39
C THR A 52 -11.85 -9.41 -1.06
N VAL A 53 -11.35 -10.62 -0.81
CA VAL A 53 -11.55 -11.31 0.48
C VAL A 53 -10.98 -10.48 1.62
N LEU A 54 -9.73 -10.01 1.50
CA LEU A 54 -9.07 -9.25 2.56
C LEU A 54 -9.76 -7.90 2.80
N ARG A 55 -10.16 -7.20 1.74
CA ARG A 55 -10.85 -5.90 1.83
C ARG A 55 -12.25 -5.98 2.43
N ARG A 56 -12.91 -7.13 2.29
CA ARG A 56 -14.29 -7.37 2.73
C ARG A 56 -14.41 -8.40 3.85
N LEU A 57 -13.29 -8.68 4.52
CA LEU A 57 -13.18 -9.82 5.45
C LEU A 57 -14.23 -9.76 6.57
N GLY A 58 -14.40 -8.59 7.19
CA GLY A 58 -15.36 -8.42 8.28
C GLY A 58 -16.81 -8.64 7.83
N GLN A 59 -17.20 -8.06 6.68
CA GLN A 59 -18.53 -8.28 6.12
C GLN A 59 -18.77 -9.76 5.79
N ILE A 60 -17.78 -10.41 5.19
CA ILE A 60 -17.87 -11.83 4.80
C ILE A 60 -17.97 -12.71 6.04
N ASP A 61 -17.19 -12.44 7.08
CA ASP A 61 -17.18 -13.25 8.30
C ASP A 61 -18.51 -13.13 9.09
N VAL A 62 -19.15 -11.95 9.09
CA VAL A 62 -20.50 -11.77 9.65
C VAL A 62 -21.49 -12.64 8.89
N LEU A 63 -21.49 -12.64 7.54
CA LEU A 63 -22.39 -13.48 6.76
C LEU A 63 -22.17 -14.98 7.01
N ILE A 64 -20.91 -15.40 7.16
CA ILE A 64 -20.62 -16.79 7.51
C ILE A 64 -21.18 -17.13 8.89
N ALA A 65 -20.97 -16.27 9.87
CA ALA A 65 -21.46 -16.48 11.24
C ALA A 65 -22.99 -16.60 11.30
N GLU A 66 -23.73 -15.77 10.54
CA GLU A 66 -25.19 -15.83 10.43
C GLU A 66 -25.72 -17.10 9.74
N CYS A 67 -24.89 -17.73 8.91
CA CYS A 67 -25.24 -18.98 8.25
C CYS A 67 -24.92 -20.23 9.09
N LEU A 68 -24.10 -20.11 10.12
CA LEU A 68 -23.63 -21.24 10.93
C LEU A 68 -24.33 -21.29 12.29
N SER A 69 -24.92 -22.44 12.64
CA SER A 69 -25.45 -22.65 13.98
C SER A 69 -24.36 -22.77 15.06
N THR A 70 -23.15 -23.16 14.65
CA THR A 70 -21.97 -23.31 15.52
C THR A 70 -20.73 -22.90 14.75
N PRO A 71 -19.78 -22.16 15.34
CA PRO A 71 -18.54 -21.80 14.69
C PRO A 71 -17.75 -23.03 14.21
N LEU A 72 -17.05 -22.88 13.09
CA LEU A 72 -16.18 -23.94 12.59
C LEU A 72 -15.00 -24.18 13.52
N ALA A 73 -14.69 -25.44 13.78
CA ALA A 73 -13.54 -25.81 14.59
C ALA A 73 -12.23 -25.30 13.97
N PRO A 74 -11.18 -24.95 14.75
CA PRO A 74 -9.89 -24.45 14.22
C PRO A 74 -9.25 -25.35 13.15
N ARG A 75 -9.44 -26.67 13.24
CA ARG A 75 -8.99 -27.64 12.21
C ARG A 75 -9.68 -27.48 10.85
N ALA A 76 -10.83 -26.82 10.81
CA ALA A 76 -11.60 -26.52 9.62
C ALA A 76 -11.37 -25.09 9.09
N ALA A 77 -10.33 -24.39 9.55
CA ALA A 77 -10.01 -23.02 9.11
C ALA A 77 -9.91 -22.88 7.58
N ALA A 78 -9.45 -23.91 6.88
CA ALA A 78 -9.42 -23.90 5.41
C ALA A 78 -10.83 -23.93 4.80
N VAL A 79 -11.82 -24.55 5.47
CA VAL A 79 -13.24 -24.49 5.04
C VAL A 79 -13.78 -23.06 5.19
N HIS A 80 -13.40 -22.37 6.26
CA HIS A 80 -13.74 -20.95 6.45
C HIS A 80 -13.18 -20.09 5.30
N ASP A 81 -11.92 -20.28 4.91
CA ASP A 81 -11.33 -19.57 3.78
C ASP A 81 -11.98 -19.92 2.45
N ILE A 82 -12.43 -21.17 2.25
CA ILE A 82 -13.21 -21.56 1.06
C ILE A 82 -14.57 -20.83 1.02
N LEU A 83 -15.25 -20.71 2.16
CA LEU A 83 -16.48 -19.93 2.26
C LEU A 83 -16.23 -18.45 1.97
N ARG A 84 -15.18 -17.84 2.54
CA ARG A 84 -14.76 -16.46 2.24
C ARG A 84 -14.56 -16.23 0.74
N LEU A 85 -13.84 -17.15 0.09
CA LEU A 85 -13.58 -17.11 -1.34
C LEU A 85 -14.87 -17.22 -2.17
N GLY A 86 -15.76 -18.12 -1.78
CA GLY A 86 -17.08 -18.31 -2.44
C GLY A 86 -17.97 -17.09 -2.31
N ILE A 87 -18.06 -16.51 -1.11
CA ILE A 87 -18.85 -15.30 -0.84
C ILE A 87 -18.29 -14.09 -1.59
N ALA A 88 -16.96 -13.91 -1.60
CA ALA A 88 -16.31 -12.83 -2.36
C ALA A 88 -16.68 -12.92 -3.86
N GLN A 89 -16.69 -14.12 -4.43
CA GLN A 89 -17.09 -14.33 -5.82
C GLN A 89 -18.57 -13.99 -6.06
N LEU A 90 -19.45 -14.44 -5.17
CA LEU A 90 -20.90 -14.26 -5.31
C LEU A 90 -21.32 -12.79 -5.19
N LEU A 91 -20.87 -12.14 -4.12
CA LEU A 91 -21.46 -10.89 -3.67
C LEU A 91 -20.65 -9.66 -4.08
N PHE A 92 -19.35 -9.77 -4.27
CA PHE A 92 -18.48 -8.63 -4.59
C PHE A 92 -17.93 -8.67 -6.02
N LEU A 93 -17.72 -9.86 -6.60
CA LEU A 93 -17.18 -10.00 -7.96
C LEU A 93 -18.25 -10.41 -8.99
N ARG A 94 -19.51 -10.57 -8.56
CA ARG A 94 -20.65 -10.90 -9.43
C ARG A 94 -20.40 -12.12 -10.32
N THR A 95 -19.63 -13.09 -9.80
CA THR A 95 -19.45 -14.37 -10.48
C THR A 95 -20.80 -15.10 -10.55
N PRO A 96 -21.17 -15.73 -11.68
CA PRO A 96 -22.41 -16.47 -11.77
C PRO A 96 -22.56 -17.46 -10.61
N PRO A 97 -23.72 -17.50 -9.90
CA PRO A 97 -23.88 -18.27 -8.67
C PRO A 97 -23.52 -19.76 -8.81
N HIS A 98 -23.94 -20.38 -9.92
CA HIS A 98 -23.63 -21.78 -10.19
C HIS A 98 -22.12 -22.04 -10.27
N ALA A 99 -21.36 -21.11 -10.86
CA ALA A 99 -19.91 -21.24 -11.00
C ALA A 99 -19.19 -21.03 -9.66
N ALA A 100 -19.60 -20.01 -8.87
CA ALA A 100 -19.01 -19.74 -7.56
C ALA A 100 -19.27 -20.91 -6.58
N VAL A 101 -20.49 -21.43 -6.53
CA VAL A 101 -20.87 -22.55 -5.66
C VAL A 101 -20.13 -23.83 -6.09
N ALA A 102 -20.21 -24.22 -7.37
CA ALA A 102 -19.59 -25.46 -7.86
C ALA A 102 -18.08 -25.47 -7.61
N THR A 103 -17.38 -24.39 -7.99
CA THR A 103 -15.92 -24.32 -7.81
C THR A 103 -15.50 -24.34 -6.35
N SER A 104 -16.25 -23.71 -5.44
CA SER A 104 -15.95 -23.76 -3.99
C SER A 104 -16.16 -25.16 -3.41
N VAL A 105 -17.20 -25.87 -3.86
CA VAL A 105 -17.44 -27.27 -3.47
C VAL A 105 -16.34 -28.21 -4.01
N ASP A 106 -15.88 -27.97 -5.24
CA ASP A 106 -14.79 -28.75 -5.84
C ASP A 106 -13.46 -28.51 -5.10
N ILE A 107 -13.17 -27.27 -4.69
CA ILE A 107 -12.01 -26.95 -3.85
C ILE A 107 -12.10 -27.64 -2.49
N ALA A 108 -13.29 -27.66 -1.84
CA ALA A 108 -13.46 -28.41 -0.60
C ALA A 108 -13.18 -29.89 -0.78
N HIS A 109 -13.52 -30.45 -1.94
CA HIS A 109 -13.19 -31.84 -2.29
C HIS A 109 -11.68 -32.02 -2.49
N SER A 110 -11.06 -31.25 -3.40
CA SER A 110 -9.64 -31.39 -3.75
C SER A 110 -8.71 -31.21 -2.56
N ARG A 111 -9.13 -30.37 -1.59
CA ARG A 111 -8.37 -30.11 -0.35
C ARG A 111 -8.68 -31.09 0.79
N GLY A 112 -9.44 -32.16 0.56
CA GLY A 112 -9.71 -33.24 1.53
C GLY A 112 -10.84 -32.93 2.52
N PHE A 113 -11.64 -31.89 2.32
CA PHE A 113 -12.76 -31.51 3.20
C PHE A 113 -14.10 -32.09 2.75
N MET A 114 -14.13 -33.38 2.39
CA MET A 114 -15.30 -34.10 1.89
C MET A 114 -16.53 -33.96 2.81
N SER A 115 -16.33 -34.07 4.12
CA SER A 115 -17.39 -33.95 5.14
C SER A 115 -18.04 -32.57 5.19
N HIS A 116 -17.36 -31.53 4.67
CA HIS A 116 -17.83 -30.14 4.69
C HIS A 116 -18.44 -29.69 3.33
N LYS A 117 -18.44 -30.53 2.29
CA LYS A 117 -19.02 -30.16 0.97
C LYS A 117 -20.48 -29.75 1.06
N GLY A 118 -21.28 -30.47 1.85
CA GLY A 118 -22.67 -30.14 2.09
C GLY A 118 -22.86 -28.76 2.74
N LEU A 119 -22.02 -28.45 3.73
CA LEU A 119 -22.01 -27.15 4.41
C LEU A 119 -21.63 -26.02 3.43
N VAL A 120 -20.52 -26.15 2.70
CA VAL A 120 -20.09 -25.16 1.70
C VAL A 120 -21.19 -24.89 0.69
N ASN A 121 -21.81 -25.95 0.14
CA ASN A 121 -22.90 -25.82 -0.82
C ASN A 121 -24.14 -25.13 -0.20
N ALA A 122 -24.55 -25.49 1.02
CA ALA A 122 -25.71 -24.93 1.68
C ALA A 122 -25.53 -23.43 1.97
N VAL A 123 -24.39 -23.03 2.57
CA VAL A 123 -24.08 -21.64 2.90
C VAL A 123 -24.06 -20.78 1.61
N LEU A 124 -23.30 -21.21 0.59
CA LEU A 124 -23.18 -20.42 -0.64
C LEU A 124 -24.48 -20.34 -1.44
N ARG A 125 -25.30 -21.39 -1.45
CA ARG A 125 -26.64 -21.33 -2.07
C ARG A 125 -27.57 -20.38 -1.34
N ARG A 126 -27.60 -20.41 -0.02
CA ARG A 126 -28.39 -19.45 0.76
C ARG A 126 -27.96 -18.02 0.45
N LEU A 127 -26.66 -17.72 0.53
CA LEU A 127 -26.13 -16.38 0.26
C LEU A 127 -26.25 -15.95 -1.21
N SER A 128 -26.38 -16.87 -2.15
CA SER A 128 -26.67 -16.52 -3.55
C SER A 128 -28.07 -15.92 -3.76
N ILE A 129 -28.98 -16.12 -2.81
CA ILE A 129 -30.35 -15.60 -2.83
C ILE A 129 -30.49 -14.39 -1.90
N GLU A 130 -30.05 -14.53 -0.66
CA GLU A 130 -30.28 -13.56 0.43
C GLU A 130 -29.12 -12.55 0.60
N GLY A 131 -27.92 -12.88 0.13
CA GLY A 131 -26.69 -12.18 0.52
C GLY A 131 -26.62 -10.72 0.11
N SER A 132 -27.24 -10.31 -1.01
CA SER A 132 -27.26 -8.90 -1.43
C SER A 132 -28.02 -8.02 -0.44
N ALA A 133 -29.20 -8.47 0.01
CA ALA A 133 -29.98 -7.75 1.02
C ALA A 133 -29.25 -7.70 2.39
N CYS A 134 -28.54 -8.78 2.75
CA CYS A 134 -27.74 -8.81 3.97
C CYS A 134 -26.61 -7.79 3.94
N ILE A 135 -25.92 -7.63 2.80
CA ILE A 135 -24.83 -6.65 2.64
C ILE A 135 -25.34 -5.21 2.76
N GLU A 136 -26.51 -4.90 2.18
CA GLU A 136 -27.07 -3.55 2.23
C GLU A 136 -27.34 -3.05 3.65
N GLY A 137 -27.61 -3.97 4.60
CA GLY A 137 -27.82 -3.65 6.01
C GLY A 137 -26.52 -3.54 6.85
N GLN A 138 -25.35 -3.83 6.27
CA GLN A 138 -24.09 -3.86 7.03
C GLN A 138 -23.40 -2.48 7.07
N ASP A 139 -22.83 -2.13 8.23
CA ASP A 139 -21.88 -1.01 8.33
C ASP A 139 -20.50 -1.47 7.80
N ALA A 140 -20.37 -1.46 6.47
CA ALA A 140 -19.19 -1.96 5.79
C ALA A 140 -17.87 -1.26 6.21
N PRO A 141 -17.79 0.09 6.36
CA PRO A 141 -16.57 0.75 6.84
C PRO A 141 -16.10 0.24 8.19
N GLN A 142 -17.01 0.11 9.16
CA GLN A 142 -16.68 -0.33 10.50
C GLN A 142 -16.33 -1.83 10.55
N LEU A 143 -17.12 -2.69 9.90
CA LEU A 143 -16.92 -4.14 9.91
C LEU A 143 -15.57 -4.56 9.31
N ASN A 144 -15.08 -3.85 8.30
CA ASN A 144 -13.82 -4.19 7.62
C ASN A 144 -12.59 -3.46 8.19
N THR A 145 -12.77 -2.63 9.23
CA THR A 145 -11.68 -1.93 9.90
C THR A 145 -11.47 -2.51 11.30
N PRO A 146 -10.28 -3.03 11.64
CA PRO A 146 -9.98 -3.48 12.99
C PRO A 146 -10.26 -2.40 14.03
N ASP A 147 -10.79 -2.79 15.19
CA ASP A 147 -11.18 -1.87 16.27
C ASP A 147 -10.06 -0.90 16.69
N TRP A 148 -8.80 -1.37 16.71
CA TRP A 148 -7.69 -0.55 17.12
C TRP A 148 -7.41 0.59 16.12
N LEU A 149 -7.52 0.32 14.79
CA LEU A 149 -7.40 1.33 13.74
C LEU A 149 -8.58 2.30 13.79
N TRP A 150 -9.79 1.77 13.92
CA TRP A 150 -11.01 2.58 14.04
C TRP A 150 -10.91 3.60 15.16
N ARG A 151 -10.49 3.14 16.37
CA ARG A 151 -10.31 4.02 17.54
C ARG A 151 -9.16 4.99 17.37
N SER A 152 -8.05 4.56 16.78
CA SER A 152 -6.90 5.44 16.50
C SER A 152 -7.31 6.58 15.56
N TRP A 153 -8.01 6.26 14.46
CA TRP A 153 -8.43 7.27 13.49
C TRP A 153 -9.50 8.21 14.03
N ILE A 154 -10.45 7.73 14.85
CA ILE A 154 -11.41 8.61 15.54
C ILE A 154 -10.66 9.60 16.44
N ARG A 155 -9.69 9.15 17.21
CA ARG A 155 -8.89 9.99 18.11
C ARG A 155 -8.09 11.04 17.33
N ALA A 156 -7.49 10.65 16.18
CA ALA A 156 -6.60 11.50 15.40
C ALA A 156 -7.36 12.48 14.49
N TYR A 157 -8.47 12.05 13.88
CA TYR A 157 -9.13 12.77 12.78
C TYR A 157 -10.62 13.03 13.00
N GLY A 158 -11.21 12.54 14.09
CA GLY A 158 -12.65 12.60 14.36
C GLY A 158 -13.45 11.51 13.62
N GLU A 159 -14.66 11.24 14.08
CA GLU A 159 -15.50 10.12 13.63
C GLU A 159 -15.87 10.20 12.13
N ALA A 160 -16.25 11.38 11.66
CA ALA A 160 -16.64 11.59 10.26
C ALA A 160 -15.47 11.29 9.30
N THR A 161 -14.27 11.78 9.61
CA THR A 161 -13.06 11.53 8.81
C THR A 161 -12.62 10.09 8.90
N ALA A 162 -12.64 9.46 10.09
CA ALA A 162 -12.33 8.05 10.25
C ALA A 162 -13.24 7.15 9.39
N ARG A 163 -14.53 7.46 9.34
CA ARG A 163 -15.49 6.77 8.48
C ARG A 163 -15.21 6.98 6.99
N ALA A 164 -14.84 8.20 6.59
CA ALA A 164 -14.47 8.49 5.21
C ALA A 164 -13.18 7.76 4.79
N ILE A 165 -12.17 7.67 5.66
CA ILE A 165 -10.96 6.87 5.47
C ILE A 165 -11.32 5.39 5.27
N ALA A 166 -12.08 4.81 6.18
CA ALA A 166 -12.51 3.42 6.12
C ALA A 166 -13.34 3.11 4.86
N THR A 167 -14.21 4.05 4.44
CA THR A 167 -14.97 3.95 3.19
C THR A 167 -14.05 3.92 1.97
N SER A 168 -13.01 4.74 1.96
CA SER A 168 -12.02 4.77 0.87
C SER A 168 -11.22 3.46 0.79
N HIS A 169 -10.93 2.83 1.92
CA HIS A 169 -10.24 1.54 1.98
C HIS A 169 -11.07 0.37 1.40
N LEU A 170 -12.37 0.51 1.27
CA LEU A 170 -13.25 -0.48 0.64
C LEU A 170 -13.18 -0.47 -0.90
N LYS A 171 -12.54 0.54 -1.49
CA LYS A 171 -12.39 0.67 -2.94
C LYS A 171 -11.03 0.16 -3.40
N GLU A 172 -10.95 -0.33 -4.63
CA GLU A 172 -9.68 -0.59 -5.28
C GLU A 172 -9.03 0.74 -5.67
N ALA A 173 -7.73 0.89 -5.39
CA ALA A 173 -7.01 2.09 -5.79
C ALA A 173 -6.80 2.14 -7.30
N PRO A 174 -6.97 3.30 -7.95
CA PRO A 174 -6.59 3.48 -9.35
C PRO A 174 -5.08 3.28 -9.54
N LEU A 175 -4.67 3.14 -10.80
CA LEU A 175 -3.26 3.07 -11.17
C LEU A 175 -2.69 4.47 -11.36
N ASP A 176 -1.73 4.83 -10.55
CA ASP A 176 -1.01 6.09 -10.59
C ASP A 176 0.38 5.90 -11.18
N LEU A 177 0.76 6.81 -12.05
CA LEU A 177 2.02 6.80 -12.79
C LEU A 177 2.72 8.15 -12.63
N THR A 178 3.99 8.12 -12.24
CA THR A 178 4.86 9.29 -12.31
C THR A 178 5.53 9.32 -13.68
N LEU A 179 5.41 10.45 -14.36
CA LEU A 179 5.93 10.67 -15.71
C LEU A 179 7.33 11.30 -15.67
N ARG A 180 8.18 10.93 -16.63
CA ARG A 180 9.49 11.61 -16.80
C ARG A 180 9.33 12.96 -17.47
N THR A 181 8.48 13.05 -18.47
CA THR A 181 8.28 14.24 -19.30
C THR A 181 6.92 14.19 -19.99
N ASP A 182 6.48 15.32 -20.54
CA ASP A 182 5.40 15.43 -21.54
C ASP A 182 4.07 14.78 -21.09
N ALA A 183 3.49 15.35 -20.04
CA ALA A 183 2.25 14.87 -19.46
C ALA A 183 1.10 14.77 -20.47
N ASP A 184 0.96 15.75 -21.38
CA ASP A 184 -0.13 15.81 -22.34
C ASP A 184 -0.11 14.63 -23.32
N THR A 185 1.09 14.32 -23.86
CA THR A 185 1.27 13.14 -24.72
C THR A 185 0.91 11.85 -24.01
N TRP A 186 1.31 11.68 -22.74
CA TRP A 186 1.08 10.43 -22.02
C TRP A 186 -0.35 10.29 -21.53
N CYS A 187 -1.05 11.38 -21.19
CA CYS A 187 -2.47 11.33 -20.84
C CYS A 187 -3.30 10.70 -21.96
N GLY A 188 -3.06 11.10 -23.22
CA GLY A 188 -3.76 10.53 -24.37
C GLY A 188 -3.40 9.06 -24.62
N LYS A 189 -2.09 8.71 -24.63
CA LYS A 189 -1.62 7.33 -24.89
C LYS A 189 -2.04 6.32 -23.84
N LEU A 190 -2.11 6.73 -22.58
CA LEU A 190 -2.44 5.88 -21.43
C LEU A 190 -3.92 5.96 -21.03
N GLN A 191 -4.71 6.80 -21.71
CA GLN A 191 -6.13 7.05 -21.38
C GLN A 191 -6.31 7.42 -19.91
N GLY A 192 -5.43 8.31 -19.43
CA GLY A 192 -5.41 8.77 -18.05
C GLY A 192 -5.74 10.25 -17.92
N ILE A 193 -5.87 10.70 -16.68
CA ILE A 193 -6.03 12.11 -16.31
C ILE A 193 -4.82 12.57 -15.51
N LEU A 194 -4.43 13.82 -15.67
CA LEU A 194 -3.38 14.43 -14.86
C LEU A 194 -4.01 14.99 -13.58
N LEU A 195 -3.50 14.57 -12.43
CA LEU A 195 -3.90 15.10 -11.13
C LEU A 195 -3.21 16.47 -10.88
N PRO A 196 -3.76 17.31 -10.00
CA PRO A 196 -3.12 18.57 -9.60
C PRO A 196 -1.68 18.42 -9.08
N THR A 197 -1.35 17.24 -8.52
CA THR A 197 -0.02 16.86 -8.02
C THR A 197 0.97 16.47 -9.12
N GLY A 198 0.58 16.50 -10.41
CA GLY A 198 1.41 16.11 -11.54
C GLY A 198 1.47 14.59 -11.82
N THR A 199 0.74 13.79 -11.06
CA THR A 199 0.63 12.34 -11.28
C THR A 199 -0.40 12.02 -12.35
N LEU A 200 -0.08 11.13 -13.29
CA LEU A 200 -1.05 10.60 -14.24
C LEU A 200 -1.81 9.44 -13.58
N ARG A 201 -3.13 9.55 -13.55
CA ARG A 201 -4.04 8.54 -13.01
C ARG A 201 -4.86 7.87 -14.09
N ARG A 202 -4.98 6.55 -14.03
CA ARG A 202 -5.86 5.77 -14.88
C ARG A 202 -6.59 4.68 -14.10
N ALA A 203 -7.63 4.10 -14.70
CA ALA A 203 -8.32 2.96 -14.12
C ALA A 203 -7.36 1.79 -13.88
N ALA A 204 -7.55 1.09 -12.76
CA ALA A 204 -6.81 -0.13 -12.45
C ALA A 204 -7.09 -1.22 -13.51
N GLY A 205 -6.11 -2.11 -13.72
CA GLY A 205 -6.25 -3.28 -14.60
C GLY A 205 -5.30 -3.27 -15.80
N GLY A 206 -5.26 -4.42 -16.48
CA GLY A 206 -4.34 -4.69 -17.58
C GLY A 206 -2.93 -5.08 -17.12
N SER A 207 -2.09 -5.42 -18.09
CA SER A 207 -0.68 -5.76 -17.84
C SER A 207 0.18 -4.50 -17.96
N LEU A 208 0.88 -4.12 -16.90
CA LEU A 208 1.75 -2.94 -16.89
C LEU A 208 2.79 -2.97 -18.04
N VAL A 209 3.38 -4.14 -18.27
CA VAL A 209 4.43 -4.31 -19.29
C VAL A 209 3.92 -4.13 -20.71
N SER A 210 2.62 -4.22 -20.95
CA SER A 210 2.00 -4.00 -22.25
C SER A 210 1.52 -2.57 -22.47
N LEU A 211 1.61 -1.70 -21.46
CA LEU A 211 1.20 -0.31 -21.61
C LEU A 211 2.24 0.49 -22.40
N PRO A 212 1.78 1.41 -23.27
CA PRO A 212 2.68 2.31 -24.00
C PRO A 212 3.65 3.04 -23.05
N GLY A 213 4.92 3.10 -23.40
CA GLY A 213 5.96 3.80 -22.65
C GLY A 213 6.59 3.00 -21.50
N TYR A 214 6.12 1.76 -21.22
CA TYR A 214 6.73 0.93 -20.17
C TYR A 214 8.17 0.53 -20.53
N ALA A 215 8.36 -0.05 -21.71
CA ALA A 215 9.67 -0.51 -22.16
C ALA A 215 10.64 0.65 -22.41
N GLU A 216 10.13 1.78 -22.85
CA GLU A 216 10.87 3.02 -23.10
C GLU A 216 11.25 3.76 -21.81
N GLY A 217 10.78 3.30 -20.64
CA GLY A 217 11.06 3.95 -19.37
C GLY A 217 10.47 5.36 -19.25
N ALA A 218 9.34 5.62 -19.91
CA ALA A 218 8.70 6.94 -19.91
C ALA A 218 8.01 7.28 -18.56
N TRP A 219 7.72 6.27 -17.77
CA TRP A 219 7.01 6.40 -16.49
C TRP A 219 7.27 5.19 -15.57
N TRP A 220 6.88 5.32 -14.32
CA TRP A 220 6.85 4.23 -13.32
C TRP A 220 5.58 4.32 -12.47
N VAL A 221 5.23 3.20 -11.84
CA VAL A 221 4.08 3.13 -10.92
C VAL A 221 4.46 3.78 -9.59
N GLN A 222 3.67 4.75 -9.18
CA GLN A 222 3.84 5.43 -7.90
C GLN A 222 2.53 6.13 -7.54
N ASP A 223 2.02 5.92 -6.32
CA ASP A 223 0.84 6.64 -5.83
C ASP A 223 1.09 8.16 -5.79
N ALA A 224 0.05 8.93 -6.06
CA ALA A 224 0.14 10.39 -6.08
C ALA A 224 0.66 10.97 -4.75
N ALA A 225 0.26 10.41 -3.59
CA ALA A 225 0.79 10.83 -2.30
C ALA A 225 2.25 10.43 -2.11
N ALA A 226 2.65 9.25 -2.60
CA ALA A 226 4.04 8.78 -2.53
C ALA A 226 5.00 9.61 -3.41
N ALA A 227 4.46 10.36 -4.38
CA ALA A 227 5.25 11.26 -5.23
C ALA A 227 5.50 12.64 -4.60
N LEU A 228 4.71 13.06 -3.60
CA LEU A 228 4.82 14.38 -2.98
C LEU A 228 6.13 14.61 -2.20
N PRO A 229 6.68 13.65 -1.45
CA PRO A 229 7.89 13.88 -0.66
C PRO A 229 9.08 14.39 -1.46
N VAL A 230 9.29 13.89 -2.68
CA VAL A 230 10.42 14.33 -3.52
C VAL A 230 10.23 15.76 -4.03
N GLN A 231 9.00 16.18 -4.30
CA GLN A 231 8.71 17.55 -4.75
C GLN A 231 9.07 18.60 -3.68
N LEU A 232 9.08 18.21 -2.39
CA LEU A 232 9.41 19.09 -1.27
C LEU A 232 10.88 19.55 -1.24
N PHE A 233 11.77 18.90 -1.97
CA PHE A 233 13.17 19.33 -2.06
C PHE A 233 13.36 20.55 -2.99
N GLY A 234 12.47 20.76 -3.95
CA GLY A 234 12.66 21.75 -5.00
C GLY A 234 13.69 21.29 -6.04
N ASP A 235 14.59 22.18 -6.46
CA ASP A 235 15.65 21.86 -7.43
C ASP A 235 16.73 20.98 -6.81
N LEU A 236 16.96 19.83 -7.43
CA LEU A 236 17.94 18.82 -7.01
C LEU A 236 19.07 18.59 -8.03
N ALA A 237 19.10 19.38 -9.13
CA ALA A 237 20.07 19.18 -10.19
C ALA A 237 21.52 19.22 -9.63
N GLY A 238 22.26 18.11 -9.81
CA GLY A 238 23.64 17.96 -9.34
C GLY A 238 23.81 17.77 -7.82
N SER A 239 22.74 17.80 -7.02
CA SER A 239 22.79 17.59 -5.57
C SER A 239 23.08 16.13 -5.23
N LYS A 240 23.90 15.89 -4.21
CA LYS A 240 24.13 14.56 -3.62
C LYS A 240 22.99 14.23 -2.68
N VAL A 241 22.19 13.21 -3.02
CA VAL A 241 20.99 12.82 -2.27
C VAL A 241 21.08 11.36 -1.83
N ILE A 242 20.79 11.10 -0.57
CA ILE A 242 20.58 9.74 -0.05
C ILE A 242 19.09 9.48 -0.02
N ASP A 243 18.68 8.36 -0.62
CA ASP A 243 17.35 7.77 -0.43
C ASP A 243 17.48 6.64 0.57
N LEU A 244 17.02 6.87 1.80
CA LEU A 244 17.17 5.94 2.93
C LEU A 244 15.88 5.10 3.07
N CYS A 245 16.04 3.78 3.14
CA CYS A 245 14.95 2.79 3.02
C CYS A 245 14.31 2.80 1.62
N ALA A 246 15.14 2.90 0.58
CA ALA A 246 14.81 3.28 -0.78
C ALA A 246 13.86 2.32 -1.54
N ALA A 247 13.90 1.02 -1.23
CA ALA A 247 13.15 0.03 -1.99
C ALA A 247 11.62 0.11 -1.76
N PRO A 248 10.80 0.05 -2.82
CA PRO A 248 11.05 -0.51 -4.16
C PRO A 248 11.59 0.48 -5.22
N GLY A 249 11.89 1.75 -4.89
CA GLY A 249 12.60 2.66 -5.79
C GLY A 249 11.76 3.70 -6.54
N GLY A 250 10.48 3.86 -6.23
CA GLY A 250 9.64 4.90 -6.87
C GLY A 250 10.13 6.31 -6.59
N LYS A 251 10.48 6.62 -5.34
CA LYS A 251 11.05 7.91 -4.92
C LYS A 251 12.49 8.06 -5.41
N THR A 252 13.30 6.98 -5.40
CA THR A 252 14.64 6.95 -6.00
C THR A 252 14.60 7.36 -7.47
N ALA A 253 13.65 6.80 -8.25
CA ALA A 253 13.46 7.14 -9.65
C ALA A 253 13.13 8.63 -9.83
N GLN A 254 12.29 9.17 -8.94
CA GLN A 254 11.88 10.58 -8.98
C GLN A 254 13.06 11.50 -8.65
N LEU A 255 13.87 11.18 -7.63
CA LEU A 255 15.10 11.92 -7.30
C LEU A 255 16.10 11.91 -8.45
N ALA A 256 16.35 10.73 -9.05
CA ALA A 256 17.26 10.61 -10.17
C ALA A 256 16.74 11.33 -11.45
N ALA A 257 15.43 11.27 -11.69
CA ALA A 257 14.81 12.01 -12.81
C ALA A 257 14.87 13.53 -12.62
N ALA A 258 14.92 14.02 -11.38
CA ALA A 258 15.15 15.43 -11.05
C ALA A 258 16.63 15.86 -11.17
N GLY A 259 17.52 14.97 -11.63
CA GLY A 259 18.93 15.28 -11.85
C GLY A 259 19.84 15.15 -10.62
N ALA A 260 19.35 14.56 -9.52
CA ALA A 260 20.16 14.30 -8.33
C ALA A 260 21.17 13.18 -8.56
N LEU A 261 22.30 13.25 -7.85
CA LEU A 261 23.28 12.16 -7.71
C LEU A 261 22.82 11.28 -6.53
N VAL A 262 22.07 10.21 -6.81
CA VAL A 262 21.35 9.45 -5.81
C VAL A 262 22.14 8.23 -5.35
N THR A 263 22.32 8.10 -4.02
CA THR A 263 22.71 6.86 -3.35
C THR A 263 21.48 6.26 -2.67
N ALA A 264 20.99 5.14 -3.20
CA ALA A 264 19.82 4.40 -2.67
C ALA A 264 20.30 3.35 -1.66
N VAL A 265 19.85 3.47 -0.40
CA VAL A 265 20.23 2.57 0.70
C VAL A 265 19.02 1.78 1.18
N ASP A 266 19.10 0.45 1.14
CA ASP A 266 18.10 -0.43 1.73
C ASP A 266 18.76 -1.68 2.34
N ARG A 267 18.22 -2.16 3.46
CA ARG A 267 18.74 -3.35 4.14
C ARG A 267 18.44 -4.66 3.42
N SER A 268 17.44 -4.67 2.53
CA SER A 268 16.98 -5.87 1.82
C SER A 268 17.61 -5.94 0.44
N THR A 269 18.62 -6.81 0.26
CA THR A 269 19.25 -7.06 -1.03
C THR A 269 18.23 -7.43 -2.11
N ARG A 270 17.26 -8.32 -1.80
CA ARG A 270 16.20 -8.73 -2.74
C ARG A 270 15.34 -7.55 -3.21
N ARG A 271 14.98 -6.62 -2.31
CA ARG A 271 14.21 -5.43 -2.67
C ARG A 271 15.06 -4.45 -3.47
N LEU A 272 16.33 -4.32 -3.12
CA LEU A 272 17.29 -3.45 -3.81
C LEU A 272 17.55 -3.94 -5.26
N GLU A 273 17.63 -5.25 -5.49
CA GLU A 273 17.73 -5.83 -6.84
C GLU A 273 16.56 -5.42 -7.74
N ARG A 274 15.33 -5.39 -7.21
CA ARG A 274 14.14 -4.91 -7.94
C ARG A 274 14.21 -3.41 -8.23
N LEU A 275 14.67 -2.64 -7.26
CA LEU A 275 14.91 -1.21 -7.43
C LEU A 275 15.90 -0.99 -8.59
N VAL A 276 17.06 -1.64 -8.56
CA VAL A 276 18.09 -1.54 -9.61
C VAL A 276 17.54 -1.93 -10.98
N ALA A 277 16.82 -3.05 -11.07
CA ALA A 277 16.22 -3.48 -12.34
C ALA A 277 15.22 -2.44 -12.90
N ASN A 278 14.41 -1.83 -12.02
CA ASN A 278 13.48 -0.78 -12.43
C ASN A 278 14.21 0.50 -12.88
N LEU A 279 15.23 0.95 -12.14
CA LEU A 279 16.04 2.13 -12.52
C LEU A 279 16.81 1.91 -13.82
N GLN A 280 17.30 0.69 -14.08
CA GLN A 280 17.90 0.32 -15.36
C GLN A 280 16.90 0.43 -16.52
N ARG A 281 15.67 -0.09 -16.36
CA ARG A 281 14.58 0.07 -17.34
C ARG A 281 14.29 1.54 -17.63
N LEU A 282 14.33 2.39 -16.60
CA LEU A 282 14.11 3.84 -16.69
C LEU A 282 15.32 4.60 -17.25
N ALA A 283 16.46 3.95 -17.45
CA ALA A 283 17.73 4.57 -17.81
C ALA A 283 18.11 5.74 -16.84
N LEU A 284 17.91 5.51 -15.52
CA LEU A 284 18.22 6.46 -14.45
C LEU A 284 19.42 5.93 -13.66
N PRO A 285 20.60 6.56 -13.74
CA PRO A 285 21.77 6.11 -13.02
C PRO A 285 21.64 6.41 -11.53
N ILE A 286 21.98 5.44 -10.69
CA ILE A 286 22.04 5.56 -9.22
C ILE A 286 23.17 4.70 -8.67
N GLU A 287 23.62 5.00 -7.45
CA GLU A 287 24.40 4.09 -6.63
C GLU A 287 23.45 3.32 -5.71
N ALA A 288 23.58 1.98 -5.64
CA ALA A 288 22.74 1.13 -4.79
C ALA A 288 23.59 0.47 -3.70
N VAL A 289 23.20 0.63 -2.44
CA VAL A 289 23.95 0.15 -1.28
C VAL A 289 23.06 -0.73 -0.41
N ALA A 290 23.41 -2.02 -0.31
CA ALA A 290 22.75 -2.95 0.61
C ALA A 290 23.34 -2.76 2.03
N ALA A 291 22.66 -1.97 2.87
CA ALA A 291 23.13 -1.66 4.21
C ALA A 291 21.99 -1.30 5.16
N ASP A 292 22.26 -1.40 6.46
CA ASP A 292 21.35 -0.91 7.49
C ASP A 292 21.52 0.62 7.63
N GLY A 293 20.45 1.37 7.34
CA GLY A 293 20.41 2.82 7.44
C GLY A 293 20.72 3.38 8.85
N LEU A 294 20.58 2.56 9.89
CA LEU A 294 20.92 2.94 11.26
C LEU A 294 22.43 3.09 11.44
N THR A 295 23.23 2.28 10.77
CA THR A 295 24.69 2.19 10.97
C THR A 295 25.51 2.67 9.79
N TRP A 296 24.96 2.59 8.58
CA TRP A 296 25.65 3.06 7.38
C TRP A 296 25.78 4.58 7.36
N ARG A 297 26.90 5.07 6.86
CA ARG A 297 27.14 6.51 6.66
C ARG A 297 27.81 6.74 5.29
N PRO A 298 27.49 7.84 4.61
CA PRO A 298 28.18 8.24 3.39
C PRO A 298 29.62 8.65 3.71
N PRO A 299 30.54 8.55 2.74
CA PRO A 299 31.95 8.95 2.94
C PRO A 299 32.10 10.45 3.18
N GLN A 300 31.16 11.26 2.79
CA GLN A 300 31.09 12.71 3.01
C GLN A 300 29.65 13.13 3.29
N PRO A 301 29.42 14.20 4.06
CA PRO A 301 28.09 14.76 4.24
C PRO A 301 27.44 15.14 2.90
N VAL A 302 26.12 14.97 2.80
CA VAL A 302 25.33 15.17 1.57
C VAL A 302 24.44 16.40 1.64
N ASP A 303 23.92 16.81 0.49
CA ASP A 303 23.03 17.98 0.35
C ASP A 303 21.63 17.69 0.86
N ALA A 304 21.14 16.47 0.63
CA ALA A 304 19.80 16.09 1.04
C ALA A 304 19.69 14.61 1.41
N VAL A 305 18.74 14.30 2.29
CA VAL A 305 18.32 12.92 2.63
C VAL A 305 16.81 12.83 2.50
N LEU A 306 16.35 11.86 1.74
CA LEU A 306 14.97 11.36 1.79
C LEU A 306 14.93 10.17 2.74
N LEU A 307 14.12 10.24 3.77
CA LEU A 307 13.85 9.11 4.67
C LEU A 307 12.41 8.66 4.51
N ASP A 308 12.19 7.67 3.63
CA ASP A 308 10.91 6.95 3.52
C ASP A 308 10.88 5.85 4.57
N ALA A 309 10.52 6.23 5.79
CA ALA A 309 10.75 5.38 6.96
C ALA A 309 9.84 4.14 6.97
N PRO A 310 10.36 2.99 7.40
CA PRO A 310 9.53 1.81 7.59
C PRO A 310 8.44 2.10 8.61
N CYS A 311 7.18 1.84 8.25
CA CYS A 311 6.01 2.19 9.04
C CYS A 311 4.93 1.10 9.01
N SER A 312 3.82 1.33 9.71
CA SER A 312 2.66 0.43 9.73
C SER A 312 1.92 0.34 8.39
N THR A 313 2.13 1.29 7.46
CA THR A 313 1.52 1.33 6.12
C THR A 313 -0.02 1.51 6.14
N THR A 314 -0.59 2.01 7.23
CA THR A 314 -2.05 2.13 7.41
C THR A 314 -2.71 3.15 6.46
N GLY A 315 -1.92 4.03 5.85
CA GLY A 315 -2.40 4.97 4.82
C GLY A 315 -2.54 4.35 3.43
N ALA A 316 -1.90 3.20 3.15
CA ALA A 316 -1.89 2.54 1.85
C ALA A 316 -2.75 1.26 1.81
N ILE A 317 -3.69 1.08 2.74
CA ILE A 317 -4.58 -0.11 2.83
C ILE A 317 -5.34 -0.35 1.53
N ARG A 318 -5.69 0.70 0.78
CA ARG A 318 -6.34 0.56 -0.54
C ARG A 318 -5.55 -0.32 -1.50
N ARG A 319 -4.21 -0.22 -1.45
CA ARG A 319 -3.26 -0.98 -2.27
C ARG A 319 -2.80 -2.27 -1.58
N HIS A 320 -2.75 -2.25 -0.26
CA HIS A 320 -2.28 -3.33 0.61
C HIS A 320 -3.39 -3.78 1.58
N PRO A 321 -4.45 -4.47 1.08
CA PRO A 321 -5.60 -4.86 1.91
C PRO A 321 -5.26 -5.92 2.95
N ASP A 322 -4.06 -6.45 2.96
CA ASP A 322 -3.50 -7.35 3.98
C ASP A 322 -3.04 -6.62 5.24
N VAL A 323 -2.67 -5.34 5.15
CA VAL A 323 -2.15 -4.54 6.27
C VAL A 323 -3.04 -4.60 7.52
N PRO A 324 -4.38 -4.41 7.46
CA PRO A 324 -5.23 -4.47 8.63
C PRO A 324 -5.21 -5.82 9.36
N HIS A 325 -4.82 -6.88 8.66
CA HIS A 325 -4.81 -8.26 9.18
C HIS A 325 -3.41 -8.69 9.67
N LEU A 326 -2.39 -7.88 9.40
CA LEU A 326 -0.99 -8.15 9.74
C LEU A 326 -0.46 -7.26 10.87
N LYS A 327 -0.97 -6.03 10.97
CA LYS A 327 -0.46 -5.02 11.89
C LYS A 327 -1.26 -4.97 13.18
N LEU A 328 -0.55 -4.70 14.27
CA LEU A 328 -1.06 -4.54 15.63
C LEU A 328 -0.54 -3.22 16.22
N PRO A 329 -1.17 -2.70 17.30
CA PRO A 329 -0.67 -1.48 17.97
C PRO A 329 0.81 -1.55 18.39
N ASP A 330 1.26 -2.71 18.85
CA ASP A 330 2.67 -2.91 19.26
C ASP A 330 3.66 -2.75 18.08
N ASP A 331 3.20 -3.02 16.83
CA ASP A 331 4.03 -2.77 15.65
C ASP A 331 4.24 -1.27 15.44
N VAL A 332 3.22 -0.43 15.68
CA VAL A 332 3.32 1.02 15.60
C VAL A 332 4.37 1.51 16.61
N ALA A 333 4.26 1.09 17.87
CA ALA A 333 5.21 1.48 18.92
C ALA A 333 6.65 1.06 18.58
N ARG A 334 6.84 -0.17 18.09
CA ARG A 334 8.16 -0.68 17.69
C ARG A 334 8.74 0.07 16.50
N LEU A 335 7.92 0.36 15.48
CA LEU A 335 8.34 1.09 14.29
C LEU A 335 8.66 2.56 14.60
N SER A 336 7.92 3.20 15.49
CA SER A 336 8.20 4.56 15.95
C SER A 336 9.60 4.68 16.56
N MET A 337 10.04 3.70 17.36
CA MET A 337 11.43 3.69 17.88
C MET A 337 12.48 3.54 16.77
N VAL A 338 12.19 2.74 15.74
CA VAL A 338 13.09 2.60 14.57
C VAL A 338 13.16 3.91 13.81
N GLN A 339 12.03 4.59 13.63
CA GLN A 339 11.93 5.88 12.95
C GLN A 339 12.72 6.97 13.69
N ASP A 340 12.66 7.03 15.01
CA ASP A 340 13.45 7.97 15.81
C ASP A 340 14.97 7.79 15.59
N ASN A 341 15.42 6.55 15.54
CA ASN A 341 16.84 6.25 15.31
C ASN A 341 17.26 6.56 13.86
N LEU A 342 16.39 6.26 12.87
CA LEU A 342 16.65 6.60 11.47
C LEU A 342 16.66 8.12 11.24
N LEU A 343 15.78 8.87 11.90
CA LEU A 343 15.77 10.35 11.84
C LEU A 343 17.12 10.92 12.32
N ARG A 344 17.64 10.45 13.47
CA ARG A 344 18.95 10.88 13.97
C ARG A 344 20.06 10.51 13.00
N ALA A 345 20.06 9.28 12.49
CA ALA A 345 21.04 8.83 11.51
C ALA A 345 21.00 9.67 10.22
N ALA A 346 19.81 10.01 9.72
CA ALA A 346 19.64 10.84 8.53
C ALA A 346 20.18 12.27 8.74
N ILE A 347 19.96 12.87 9.92
CA ILE A 347 20.48 14.20 10.24
C ILE A 347 22.03 14.21 10.31
N GLU A 348 22.63 13.13 10.83
CA GLU A 348 24.10 13.00 10.84
C GLU A 348 24.71 12.97 9.45
N MET A 349 24.01 12.40 8.46
CA MET A 349 24.46 12.30 7.06
C MET A 349 24.48 13.66 6.33
N LEU A 350 23.72 14.64 6.81
CA LEU A 350 23.58 15.94 6.15
C LEU A 350 24.74 16.87 6.45
N ARG A 351 25.14 17.68 5.47
CA ARG A 351 25.95 18.88 5.74
C ARG A 351 25.13 19.97 6.46
N PRO A 352 25.76 20.94 7.12
CA PRO A 352 25.05 22.15 7.57
C PRO A 352 24.27 22.80 6.42
N GLY A 353 23.03 23.19 6.67
CA GLY A 353 22.10 23.69 5.65
C GLY A 353 21.54 22.62 4.71
N GLY A 354 21.90 21.35 4.88
CA GLY A 354 21.34 20.23 4.13
C GLY A 354 19.89 19.94 4.53
N MET A 355 19.11 19.39 3.59
CA MET A 355 17.67 19.17 3.75
C MET A 355 17.33 17.70 4.03
N LEU A 356 16.46 17.46 5.02
CA LEU A 356 15.83 16.18 5.28
C LEU A 356 14.34 16.26 4.94
N VAL A 357 13.88 15.33 4.12
CA VAL A 357 12.44 15.03 3.99
C VAL A 357 12.18 13.68 4.65
N TYR A 358 11.46 13.71 5.76
CA TYR A 358 10.95 12.52 6.43
C TYR A 358 9.55 12.23 5.94
N CYS A 359 9.25 11.00 5.59
CA CYS A 359 7.89 10.61 5.23
C CYS A 359 7.54 9.18 5.68
N THR A 360 6.23 8.94 5.85
CA THR A 360 5.63 7.63 6.12
C THR A 360 4.29 7.50 5.40
N CYS A 361 3.96 6.29 4.95
CA CYS A 361 2.61 5.96 4.47
C CYS A 361 1.71 5.44 5.61
N SER A 362 1.80 6.05 6.78
CA SER A 362 1.02 5.73 7.98
C SER A 362 0.02 6.83 8.29
N LEU A 363 -1.16 6.42 8.77
CA LEU A 363 -2.17 7.34 9.33
C LEU A 363 -1.98 7.58 10.84
N GLU A 364 -1.12 6.78 11.47
CA GLU A 364 -0.93 6.84 12.92
C GLU A 364 -0.10 8.08 13.31
N PRO A 365 -0.60 8.93 14.22
CA PRO A 365 0.15 10.11 14.69
C PRO A 365 1.52 9.77 15.26
N GLU A 366 1.62 8.61 15.89
CA GLU A 366 2.85 8.08 16.48
C GLU A 366 3.97 7.87 15.45
N GLU A 367 3.64 7.66 14.16
CA GLU A 367 4.61 7.47 13.07
C GLU A 367 4.78 8.72 12.19
N GLY A 368 4.15 9.82 12.56
CA GLY A 368 4.17 11.09 11.84
C GLY A 368 4.51 12.26 12.75
N VAL A 369 3.51 13.07 13.07
CA VAL A 369 3.67 14.33 13.80
C VAL A 369 4.37 14.15 15.16
N GLU A 370 4.12 13.04 15.86
CA GLU A 370 4.74 12.77 17.15
C GLU A 370 6.24 12.48 17.03
N ARG A 371 6.72 11.90 15.90
CA ARG A 371 8.16 11.69 15.65
C ARG A 371 8.87 13.02 15.49
N ILE A 372 8.26 13.94 14.77
CA ILE A 372 8.83 15.29 14.58
C ILE A 372 8.81 16.07 15.88
N ALA A 373 7.71 16.00 16.65
CA ALA A 373 7.64 16.63 17.96
C ALA A 373 8.71 16.09 18.94
N ALA A 374 8.88 14.75 18.98
CA ALA A 374 9.89 14.11 19.83
C ALA A 374 11.33 14.49 19.41
N LEU A 375 11.60 14.62 18.10
CA LEU A 375 12.88 15.05 17.56
C LEU A 375 13.26 16.45 18.07
N PHE A 376 12.32 17.40 18.01
CA PHE A 376 12.51 18.75 18.52
C PHE A 376 12.64 18.80 20.05
N ALA A 377 11.83 18.03 20.77
CA ALA A 377 11.92 17.93 22.23
C ALA A 377 13.28 17.37 22.69
N ALA A 378 13.92 16.53 21.87
CA ALA A 378 15.25 16.03 22.12
C ALA A 378 16.39 17.01 21.75
N GLY A 379 16.07 18.21 21.26
CA GLY A 379 17.05 19.24 20.90
C GLY A 379 17.87 18.89 19.66
N ALA A 380 17.29 18.19 18.69
CA ALA A 380 17.98 17.86 17.44
C ALA A 380 18.38 19.16 16.68
N PRO A 381 19.57 19.22 16.05
CA PRO A 381 20.07 20.41 15.38
C PRO A 381 19.42 20.60 14.00
N VAL A 382 18.09 20.79 13.97
CA VAL A 382 17.30 20.98 12.75
C VAL A 382 16.22 22.04 12.96
N ALA A 383 15.93 22.79 11.92
CA ALA A 383 14.77 23.71 11.85
C ALA A 383 13.69 23.13 10.93
N ARG A 384 12.41 23.40 11.24
CA ARG A 384 11.31 23.14 10.31
C ARG A 384 11.39 24.11 9.14
N ARG A 385 11.20 23.56 7.94
CA ARG A 385 10.90 24.36 6.77
C ARG A 385 9.45 24.03 6.34
N ALA A 386 8.52 24.87 6.78
CA ALA A 386 7.09 24.67 6.53
C ALA A 386 6.82 24.48 5.03
N ILE A 387 5.80 23.68 4.74
CA ILE A 387 5.28 23.48 3.39
C ILE A 387 4.22 24.56 3.20
N GLU A 388 4.35 25.34 2.11
CA GLU A 388 3.43 26.45 1.84
C GLU A 388 2.24 25.99 0.97
N PRO A 389 1.04 26.54 1.18
CA PRO A 389 -0.11 26.28 0.33
C PRO A 389 0.20 26.54 -1.15
N GLY A 390 -0.13 25.57 -2.00
CA GLY A 390 0.10 25.66 -3.45
C GLY A 390 1.52 25.31 -3.91
N GLU A 391 2.47 25.03 -3.02
CA GLU A 391 3.86 24.71 -3.36
C GLU A 391 4.00 23.45 -4.23
N ILE A 392 3.18 22.43 -3.96
CA ILE A 392 3.25 21.11 -4.62
C ILE A 392 1.89 20.61 -5.11
N GLY A 393 0.97 21.52 -5.44
CA GLY A 393 -0.35 21.16 -5.95
C GLY A 393 -1.26 20.45 -4.94
N VAL A 394 -1.06 20.71 -3.64
CA VAL A 394 -1.87 20.18 -2.55
C VAL A 394 -2.79 21.25 -1.97
N GLU A 395 -3.92 20.80 -1.44
CA GLU A 395 -4.88 21.69 -0.81
C GLU A 395 -4.37 22.21 0.55
N PRO A 396 -4.69 23.45 0.94
CA PRO A 396 -4.22 24.04 2.20
C PRO A 396 -4.56 23.20 3.43
N GLU A 397 -5.71 22.55 3.46
CA GLU A 397 -6.15 21.70 4.57
C GLU A 397 -5.34 20.40 4.74
N TRP A 398 -4.50 20.06 3.77
CA TRP A 398 -3.57 18.93 3.91
C TRP A 398 -2.29 19.31 4.65
N ILE A 399 -2.09 20.61 4.91
CA ILE A 399 -0.95 21.12 5.65
C ILE A 399 -1.34 21.27 7.12
N THR A 400 -0.56 20.65 8.01
CA THR A 400 -0.78 20.72 9.45
C THR A 400 -0.51 22.15 9.97
N ALA A 401 -0.97 22.46 11.18
CA ALA A 401 -0.70 23.75 11.81
C ALA A 401 0.80 24.03 12.03
N THR A 402 1.63 22.99 12.00
CA THR A 402 3.08 23.07 12.13
C THR A 402 3.83 23.01 10.80
N GLY A 403 3.09 22.99 9.67
CA GLY A 403 3.67 23.07 8.32
C GLY A 403 4.14 21.74 7.73
N GLU A 404 3.69 20.61 8.25
CA GLU A 404 3.90 19.29 7.64
C GLU A 404 2.73 18.92 6.72
N LEU A 405 2.96 18.05 5.77
CA LEU A 405 1.93 17.50 4.90
C LEU A 405 1.28 16.26 5.51
N ARG A 406 -0.07 16.21 5.49
CA ARG A 406 -0.86 15.03 5.86
C ARG A 406 -1.93 14.77 4.78
N THR A 407 -1.73 13.77 3.94
CA THR A 407 -2.78 13.27 3.06
C THR A 407 -3.58 12.17 3.75
N LEU A 408 -4.87 12.05 3.39
CA LEU A 408 -5.78 11.02 3.89
C LEU A 408 -6.42 10.27 2.72
N PRO A 409 -6.78 8.99 2.87
CA PRO A 409 -7.38 8.18 1.80
C PRO A 409 -8.67 8.76 1.20
N CYS A 410 -9.37 9.61 1.93
CA CYS A 410 -10.58 10.30 1.48
C CYS A 410 -10.32 11.63 0.76
N HIS A 411 -9.08 12.14 0.73
CA HIS A 411 -8.73 13.31 -0.07
C HIS A 411 -8.75 12.96 -1.56
N PHE A 412 -8.98 13.92 -2.45
CA PHE A 412 -9.19 13.69 -3.88
C PHE A 412 -10.32 12.67 -4.15
N SER A 413 -11.43 12.76 -3.39
CA SER A 413 -12.56 11.82 -3.54
C SER A 413 -13.15 11.83 -4.94
N GLU A 414 -13.11 12.96 -5.65
CA GLU A 414 -13.52 13.14 -7.04
C GLU A 414 -12.62 12.39 -8.04
N TYR A 415 -11.41 12.01 -7.61
CA TYR A 415 -10.45 11.22 -8.37
C TYR A 415 -10.26 9.81 -7.78
N ASP A 416 -11.22 9.29 -7.01
CA ASP A 416 -11.14 7.99 -6.32
C ASP A 416 -10.08 7.91 -5.20
N GLY A 417 -9.77 9.05 -4.55
CA GLY A 417 -8.93 9.10 -3.37
C GLY A 417 -7.42 9.14 -3.65
N ILE A 418 -6.63 9.20 -2.59
CA ILE A 418 -5.16 9.21 -2.59
C ILE A 418 -4.68 8.34 -1.43
N ASP A 419 -3.42 7.90 -1.38
CA ASP A 419 -2.93 7.20 -0.18
C ASP A 419 -2.70 8.18 0.98
N GLY A 420 -2.82 7.69 2.21
CA GLY A 420 -2.51 8.46 3.40
C GLY A 420 -1.00 8.54 3.61
N PHE A 421 -0.50 9.76 3.64
CA PHE A 421 0.93 10.05 3.81
C PHE A 421 1.15 11.13 4.85
N PHE A 422 2.29 11.06 5.53
CA PHE A 422 2.83 12.16 6.32
C PHE A 422 4.20 12.55 5.77
N CYS A 423 4.47 13.87 5.65
CA CYS A 423 5.79 14.36 5.26
C CYS A 423 6.16 15.57 6.09
N ALA A 424 7.39 15.61 6.57
CA ALA A 424 8.00 16.77 7.22
C ALA A 424 9.29 17.15 6.50
N ARG A 425 9.48 18.44 6.28
CA ARG A 425 10.69 19.02 5.68
C ARG A 425 11.49 19.76 6.74
N LEU A 426 12.74 19.34 6.90
CA LEU A 426 13.65 19.85 7.92
C LEU A 426 14.95 20.31 7.27
N VAL A 427 15.63 21.31 7.88
CA VAL A 427 16.95 21.78 7.47
C VAL A 427 17.91 21.64 8.63
N LYS A 428 19.08 21.04 8.40
CA LYS A 428 20.11 20.90 9.42
C LYS A 428 20.72 22.27 9.76
N GLU A 429 20.71 22.61 11.02
CA GLU A 429 21.37 23.80 11.55
C GLU A 429 22.88 23.68 11.48
N GLY A 430 23.59 24.84 11.50
CA GLY A 430 25.02 24.91 11.38
C GLY A 430 25.78 24.53 12.66
#